data_da67f946f654109897202bb0acf9d24c
#
_entry.id   da67f946f654109897202bb0acf9d24c
#
_cell.length_a   1.000
_cell.length_b   1.000
_cell.length_c   1.000
_cell.angle_alpha   90.00
_cell.angle_beta   90.00
_cell.angle_gamma   90.00
#
_symmetry.space_group_name_H-M   'P 1'
#
loop_
_entity.id
_entity.type
_entity.pdbx_description
1 polymer ?
#
loop_
_entity_poly.entity_id
_entity_poly.type
_entity_poly.pdbx_seq_one_letter_code
_entity_poly.pdbx_strand_id
1 'polypeptide(L)'
;MQLAKGALEGVTVCLVGEISELSNKPGYKAVYFTVKDKSASLPCMMWNNRFRAAGVQVAVGQLVELTGRFTLYAAKGRMNFDVFSLAPVGEGQLRLQVANLARKLSAEGLADPARKLPLPAYPLTIGLVTSPRGDAVHDVLRTLRRRFPVARVLFSGVAVEGPQAPAGIVEGMRAVVHAGAEVVLVVRGGGSYEDLMPFNDEFLARMIVKCPVPVVTGIGHEPDTSIADMVADVRASTPTAAAEAVSPARENLDALFGARRGSLDTCVRRAIEGSAAQVGRIASRPVFCDPNALLAVSAQGVD
;
A
#
# COMPACT_ATOMS: atom_id res chain seq x y z
N MET A 1 23.24 -37.80 30.55
CA MET A 1 22.90 -37.06 29.33
C MET A 1 21.46 -36.61 29.33
N GLN A 2 20.42 -37.42 29.50
CA GLN A 2 19.01 -36.99 29.50
C GLN A 2 18.68 -35.98 30.61
N LEU A 3 19.16 -36.19 31.84
CA LEU A 3 18.97 -35.26 32.97
C LEU A 3 19.60 -33.89 32.69
N ALA A 4 20.81 -33.84 32.12
CA ALA A 4 21.49 -32.61 31.76
C ALA A 4 20.73 -31.85 30.61
N LYS A 5 20.23 -32.60 29.65
CA LYS A 5 19.41 -32.05 28.56
C LYS A 5 18.12 -31.45 29.10
N GLY A 6 17.40 -32.15 29.98
CA GLY A 6 16.17 -31.64 30.60
C GLY A 6 16.37 -30.38 31.42
N ALA A 7 17.49 -30.29 32.20
CA ALA A 7 17.82 -29.11 32.95
C ALA A 7 18.14 -27.88 32.07
N LEU A 8 18.86 -28.09 30.98
CA LEU A 8 19.19 -27.00 30.01
C LEU A 8 18.00 -26.53 29.21
N GLU A 9 17.11 -27.44 28.79
CA GLU A 9 15.94 -27.12 27.98
C GLU A 9 14.81 -26.43 28.78
N GLY A 10 14.88 -26.47 30.13
CA GLY A 10 13.90 -25.82 31.01
C GLY A 10 14.07 -24.31 31.17
N VAL A 11 15.19 -23.75 30.71
CA VAL A 11 15.48 -22.30 30.90
C VAL A 11 15.52 -21.61 29.55
N THR A 12 14.68 -20.59 29.38
CA THR A 12 14.74 -19.68 28.24
C THR A 12 15.68 -18.53 28.56
N VAL A 13 16.61 -18.26 27.67
CA VAL A 13 17.68 -17.26 27.85
C VAL A 13 17.62 -16.26 26.69
N CYS A 14 17.88 -15.00 26.98
CA CYS A 14 18.13 -13.96 26.00
C CYS A 14 19.64 -13.70 25.93
N LEU A 15 20.22 -13.73 24.74
CA LEU A 15 21.64 -13.56 24.47
C LEU A 15 21.83 -12.46 23.42
N VAL A 16 22.91 -11.70 23.57
CA VAL A 16 23.36 -10.72 22.58
C VAL A 16 24.75 -11.09 22.11
N GLY A 17 24.96 -11.07 20.80
CA GLY A 17 26.29 -11.36 20.25
C GLY A 17 26.36 -11.12 18.75
N GLU A 18 27.58 -11.13 18.21
CA GLU A 18 27.87 -10.91 16.80
C GLU A 18 27.85 -12.23 16.01
N ILE A 19 27.18 -12.27 14.86
CA ILE A 19 27.20 -13.43 13.97
C ILE A 19 28.58 -13.56 13.35
N SER A 20 29.29 -14.66 13.64
CA SER A 20 30.62 -14.96 13.08
C SER A 20 30.56 -15.88 11.86
N GLU A 21 29.57 -16.77 11.80
CA GLU A 21 29.38 -17.72 10.71
C GLU A 21 27.89 -17.89 10.44
N LEU A 22 27.51 -18.04 9.16
CA LEU A 22 26.14 -18.28 8.76
C LEU A 22 26.10 -19.37 7.69
N SER A 23 25.35 -20.43 7.93
CA SER A 23 25.15 -21.55 7.00
C SER A 23 23.67 -21.79 6.76
N ASN A 24 23.18 -21.27 5.63
CA ASN A 24 21.81 -21.50 5.16
C ASN A 24 21.88 -22.30 3.84
N LYS A 25 22.02 -23.64 3.95
CA LYS A 25 22.12 -24.52 2.79
C LYS A 25 20.74 -25.01 2.36
N PRO A 26 20.41 -25.01 1.06
CA PRO A 26 19.18 -25.62 0.55
C PRO A 26 19.06 -27.10 0.97
N GLY A 27 17.88 -27.50 1.46
CA GLY A 27 17.61 -28.88 1.92
C GLY A 27 17.78 -29.12 3.43
N TYR A 28 18.33 -28.19 4.18
CA TYR A 28 18.37 -28.28 5.64
C TYR A 28 17.05 -27.82 6.25
N LYS A 29 16.62 -28.45 7.36
CA LYS A 29 15.40 -28.10 8.09
C LYS A 29 15.58 -26.90 9.02
N ALA A 30 16.82 -26.46 9.26
CA ALA A 30 17.19 -25.36 10.12
C ALA A 30 18.37 -24.58 9.54
N VAL A 31 18.43 -23.28 9.86
CA VAL A 31 19.57 -22.41 9.63
C VAL A 31 20.55 -22.59 10.79
N TYR A 32 21.82 -22.77 10.48
CA TYR A 32 22.89 -22.88 11.48
C TYR A 32 23.77 -21.64 11.40
N PHE A 33 24.09 -21.07 12.54
CA PHE A 33 24.97 -19.92 12.63
C PHE A 33 25.72 -19.94 13.98
N THR A 34 26.82 -19.23 14.04
CA THR A 34 27.62 -19.09 15.25
C THR A 34 27.57 -17.64 15.71
N VAL A 35 27.26 -17.43 16.97
CA VAL A 35 27.31 -16.11 17.61
C VAL A 35 28.49 -16.06 18.54
N LYS A 36 29.25 -14.96 18.52
CA LYS A 36 30.42 -14.73 19.37
C LYS A 36 30.27 -13.44 20.19
N ASP A 37 30.94 -13.42 21.32
CA ASP A 37 31.30 -12.23 22.06
C ASP A 37 32.85 -12.08 22.10
N LYS A 38 33.36 -11.27 23.00
CA LYS A 38 34.82 -11.05 23.15
C LYS A 38 35.57 -12.29 23.70
N SER A 39 34.86 -13.26 24.28
CA SER A 39 35.46 -14.35 25.06
C SER A 39 35.03 -15.75 24.59
N ALA A 40 33.90 -15.89 23.91
CA ALA A 40 33.30 -17.17 23.57
C ALA A 40 32.58 -17.15 22.22
N SER A 41 32.38 -18.33 21.64
CA SER A 41 31.54 -18.58 20.48
C SER A 41 30.50 -19.65 20.78
N LEU A 42 29.25 -19.40 20.38
CA LEU A 42 28.11 -20.27 20.65
C LEU A 42 27.48 -20.73 19.34
N PRO A 43 27.48 -22.05 19.05
CA PRO A 43 26.75 -22.59 17.92
C PRO A 43 25.25 -22.49 18.16
N CYS A 44 24.55 -21.89 17.21
CA CYS A 44 23.11 -21.65 17.25
C CYS A 44 22.42 -22.41 16.09
N MET A 45 21.18 -22.79 16.32
CA MET A 45 20.31 -23.32 15.29
C MET A 45 18.92 -22.68 15.39
N MET A 46 18.32 -22.39 14.24
CA MET A 46 16.95 -21.89 14.18
C MET A 46 16.18 -22.66 13.11
N TRP A 47 15.01 -23.19 13.43
CA TRP A 47 14.18 -23.90 12.47
C TRP A 47 13.72 -22.97 11.34
N ASN A 48 13.73 -23.46 10.09
CA ASN A 48 13.42 -22.67 8.90
C ASN A 48 12.06 -21.97 8.95
N ASN A 49 11.05 -22.58 9.56
CA ASN A 49 9.74 -21.94 9.75
C ASN A 49 9.83 -20.71 10.65
N ARG A 50 10.59 -20.78 11.75
CA ARG A 50 10.82 -19.65 12.66
C ARG A 50 11.70 -18.59 12.01
N PHE A 51 12.76 -19.00 11.31
CA PHE A 51 13.66 -18.09 10.62
C PHE A 51 12.95 -17.26 9.53
N ARG A 52 12.07 -17.90 8.76
CA ARG A 52 11.22 -17.21 7.77
C ARG A 52 10.19 -16.30 8.43
N ALA A 53 9.59 -16.74 9.53
CA ALA A 53 8.62 -15.94 10.29
C ALA A 53 9.26 -14.71 10.94
N ALA A 54 10.55 -14.78 11.30
CA ALA A 54 11.28 -13.64 11.85
C ALA A 54 11.46 -12.50 10.82
N GLY A 55 11.43 -12.81 9.51
CA GLY A 55 11.54 -11.81 8.43
C GLY A 55 12.87 -11.06 8.37
N VAL A 56 13.87 -11.48 9.15
CA VAL A 56 15.14 -10.79 9.32
C VAL A 56 16.17 -11.31 8.34
N GLN A 57 16.80 -10.40 7.61
CA GLN A 57 18.02 -10.71 6.85
C GLN A 57 19.21 -10.56 7.79
N VAL A 58 19.88 -11.65 8.07
CA VAL A 58 21.08 -11.66 8.92
C VAL A 58 22.34 -11.81 8.09
N ALA A 59 23.38 -11.08 8.48
CA ALA A 59 24.68 -11.11 7.85
C ALA A 59 25.79 -11.39 8.87
N VAL A 60 26.90 -11.94 8.40
CA VAL A 60 28.12 -12.10 9.22
C VAL A 60 28.61 -10.71 9.62
N GLY A 61 28.98 -10.52 10.89
CA GLY A 61 29.37 -9.24 11.49
C GLY A 61 28.21 -8.47 12.15
N GLN A 62 26.98 -8.91 11.99
CA GLN A 62 25.82 -8.25 12.58
C GLN A 62 25.63 -8.63 14.05
N LEU A 63 25.35 -7.62 14.90
CA LEU A 63 25.00 -7.83 16.30
C LEU A 63 23.51 -8.16 16.42
N VAL A 64 23.21 -9.30 17.04
CA VAL A 64 21.85 -9.82 17.17
C VAL A 64 21.48 -10.14 18.61
N GLU A 65 20.20 -9.98 18.92
CA GLU A 65 19.57 -10.46 20.14
C GLU A 65 18.84 -11.77 19.84
N LEU A 66 19.11 -12.79 20.61
CA LEU A 66 18.59 -14.15 20.45
C LEU A 66 17.83 -14.56 21.70
N THR A 67 16.60 -14.99 21.54
CA THR A 67 15.85 -15.65 22.61
C THR A 67 15.73 -17.13 22.27
N GLY A 68 16.11 -17.99 23.19
CA GLY A 68 16.12 -19.43 22.97
C GLY A 68 16.47 -20.22 24.22
N ARG A 69 16.89 -21.47 24.02
CA ARG A 69 17.34 -22.35 25.10
C ARG A 69 18.57 -23.14 24.68
N PHE A 70 19.36 -23.51 25.66
CA PHE A 70 20.44 -24.45 25.44
C PHE A 70 19.88 -25.86 25.22
N THR A 71 20.40 -26.56 24.24
CA THR A 71 20.07 -27.98 23.97
C THR A 71 21.33 -28.80 23.77
N LEU A 72 21.26 -30.08 24.12
CA LEU A 72 22.36 -30.98 24.01
C LEU A 72 22.08 -32.01 22.91
N TYR A 73 22.94 -32.07 21.86
CA TYR A 73 22.90 -33.12 20.86
C TYR A 73 23.52 -34.36 21.42
N ALA A 74 22.70 -35.28 21.94
CA ALA A 74 23.10 -36.45 22.72
C ALA A 74 24.09 -37.38 21.99
N ALA A 75 23.97 -37.52 20.64
CA ALA A 75 24.81 -38.41 19.83
C ALA A 75 26.28 -37.95 19.76
N LYS A 76 26.58 -36.66 19.91
CA LYS A 76 27.93 -36.09 19.83
C LYS A 76 28.36 -35.32 21.06
N GLY A 77 27.51 -35.24 22.09
CA GLY A 77 27.77 -34.45 23.30
C GLY A 77 27.98 -32.98 23.07
N ARG A 78 27.48 -32.41 21.94
CA ARG A 78 27.65 -31.01 21.62
C ARG A 78 26.48 -30.16 22.12
N MET A 79 26.81 -29.06 22.75
CA MET A 79 25.82 -28.04 23.15
C MET A 79 25.54 -27.10 21.99
N ASN A 80 24.27 -26.84 21.72
CA ASN A 80 23.79 -25.87 20.75
C ASN A 80 22.74 -24.97 21.41
N PHE A 81 22.51 -23.80 20.84
CA PHE A 81 21.44 -22.92 21.26
C PHE A 81 20.27 -22.99 20.26
N ASP A 82 19.11 -23.49 20.71
CA ASP A 82 17.86 -23.58 19.91
C ASP A 82 17.17 -22.23 19.98
N VAL A 83 17.22 -21.47 18.89
CA VAL A 83 16.73 -20.11 18.79
C VAL A 83 15.23 -20.09 18.49
N PHE A 84 14.46 -19.39 19.32
CA PHE A 84 13.02 -19.19 19.14
C PHE A 84 12.74 -17.88 18.41
N SER A 85 13.49 -16.81 18.79
CA SER A 85 13.38 -15.47 18.20
C SER A 85 14.79 -14.93 17.95
N LEU A 86 14.94 -14.19 16.85
CA LEU A 86 16.16 -13.51 16.44
C LEU A 86 15.79 -12.13 15.95
N ALA A 87 16.47 -11.09 16.48
CA ALA A 87 16.28 -9.70 16.06
C ALA A 87 17.64 -8.97 16.05
N PRO A 88 17.84 -7.96 15.21
CA PRO A 88 18.96 -7.03 15.33
C PRO A 88 18.92 -6.32 16.69
N VAL A 89 20.09 -6.06 17.27
CA VAL A 89 20.18 -5.37 18.57
C VAL A 89 19.63 -3.95 18.45
N GLY A 90 18.72 -3.59 19.36
CA GLY A 90 18.06 -2.28 19.34
C GLY A 90 16.66 -2.27 18.74
N GLU A 91 16.29 -3.23 17.92
CA GLU A 91 14.97 -3.30 17.31
C GLU A 91 13.83 -3.39 18.33
N GLY A 92 14.02 -4.12 19.43
CA GLY A 92 13.04 -4.21 20.50
C GLY A 92 12.72 -2.87 21.17
N GLN A 93 13.73 -2.01 21.37
CA GLN A 93 13.53 -0.66 21.91
C GLN A 93 12.82 0.24 20.89
N LEU A 94 13.18 0.15 19.62
CA LEU A 94 12.51 0.90 18.53
C LEU A 94 11.03 0.52 18.43
N ARG A 95 10.73 -0.77 18.45
CA ARG A 95 9.34 -1.27 18.44
C ARG A 95 8.53 -0.77 19.64
N LEU A 96 9.13 -0.73 20.84
CA LEU A 96 8.48 -0.19 22.02
C LEU A 96 8.22 1.31 21.92
N GLN A 97 9.17 2.09 21.41
CA GLN A 97 9.00 3.52 21.17
C GLN A 97 7.86 3.78 20.16
N VAL A 98 7.83 3.05 19.06
CA VAL A 98 6.75 3.13 18.04
C VAL A 98 5.40 2.78 18.65
N ALA A 99 5.32 1.69 19.44
CA ALA A 99 4.08 1.29 20.11
C ALA A 99 3.58 2.34 21.14
N ASN A 100 4.49 3.00 21.86
CA ASN A 100 4.14 4.06 22.79
C ASN A 100 3.62 5.31 22.05
N LEU A 101 4.29 5.69 20.96
CA LEU A 101 3.86 6.82 20.13
C LEU A 101 2.52 6.53 19.44
N ALA A 102 2.33 5.33 18.91
CA ALA A 102 1.05 4.89 18.33
C ALA A 102 -0.11 5.01 19.34
N ARG A 103 0.10 4.56 20.59
CA ARG A 103 -0.91 4.69 21.66
C ARG A 103 -1.22 6.17 21.98
N LYS A 104 -0.19 7.02 22.06
CA LYS A 104 -0.34 8.46 22.28
C LYS A 104 -1.20 9.09 21.18
N LEU A 105 -0.84 8.90 19.90
CA LEU A 105 -1.55 9.49 18.76
C LEU A 105 -2.98 8.94 18.59
N SER A 106 -3.20 7.66 18.92
CA SER A 106 -4.55 7.08 18.96
C SER A 106 -5.41 7.70 20.07
N ALA A 107 -4.84 7.92 21.25
CA ALA A 107 -5.54 8.58 22.36
C ALA A 107 -5.89 10.04 22.04
N GLU A 108 -5.08 10.72 21.24
CA GLU A 108 -5.35 12.05 20.69
C GLU A 108 -6.38 12.04 19.54
N GLY A 109 -6.84 10.87 19.09
CA GLY A 109 -7.81 10.70 18.00
C GLY A 109 -7.25 10.91 16.59
N LEU A 110 -5.89 10.91 16.40
CA LEU A 110 -5.30 11.11 15.09
C LEU A 110 -5.53 9.92 14.14
N ALA A 111 -5.74 8.73 14.69
CA ALA A 111 -6.04 7.51 13.93
C ALA A 111 -7.55 7.24 13.78
N ASP A 112 -8.42 8.15 14.20
CA ASP A 112 -9.87 7.97 14.14
C ASP A 112 -10.35 7.84 12.68
N PRO A 113 -11.07 6.75 12.33
CA PRO A 113 -11.65 6.59 10.99
C PRO A 113 -12.59 7.74 10.57
N ALA A 114 -13.23 8.43 11.52
CA ALA A 114 -14.11 9.55 11.23
C ALA A 114 -13.39 10.79 10.65
N ARG A 115 -12.08 10.86 10.79
CA ARG A 115 -11.24 11.94 10.25
C ARG A 115 -10.73 11.68 8.83
N LYS A 116 -10.77 10.41 8.40
CA LYS A 116 -10.19 10.00 7.13
C LYS A 116 -10.99 10.57 5.96
N LEU A 117 -10.27 11.20 5.03
CA LEU A 117 -10.85 11.76 3.83
C LEU A 117 -11.15 10.66 2.81
N PRO A 118 -12.31 10.71 2.12
CA PRO A 118 -12.63 9.77 1.07
C PRO A 118 -11.73 10.03 -0.16
N LEU A 119 -11.33 8.94 -0.83
CA LEU A 119 -10.57 9.06 -2.08
C LEU A 119 -11.46 9.61 -3.20
N PRO A 120 -10.95 10.50 -4.07
CA PRO A 120 -11.63 10.90 -5.29
C PRO A 120 -11.79 9.69 -6.23
N ALA A 121 -12.97 9.53 -6.81
CA ALA A 121 -13.27 8.39 -7.70
C ALA A 121 -12.42 8.38 -8.98
N TYR A 122 -12.06 9.56 -9.47
CA TYR A 122 -11.31 9.77 -10.73
C TYR A 122 -10.31 10.92 -10.56
N PRO A 123 -9.22 10.74 -9.78
CA PRO A 123 -8.25 11.81 -9.57
C PRO A 123 -7.46 12.06 -10.85
N LEU A 124 -7.62 13.24 -11.43
CA LEU A 124 -6.89 13.61 -12.64
C LEU A 124 -5.45 14.06 -12.35
N THR A 125 -5.18 14.46 -11.10
CA THR A 125 -3.84 14.87 -10.67
C THR A 125 -3.45 14.15 -9.40
N ILE A 126 -2.45 13.26 -9.50
CA ILE A 126 -1.97 12.41 -8.41
C ILE A 126 -0.59 12.89 -7.99
N GLY A 127 -0.41 13.27 -6.73
CA GLY A 127 0.89 13.57 -6.14
C GLY A 127 1.61 12.27 -5.75
N LEU A 128 2.86 12.11 -6.16
CA LEU A 128 3.70 10.97 -5.81
C LEU A 128 4.94 11.45 -5.06
N VAL A 129 5.07 11.05 -3.81
CA VAL A 129 6.19 11.38 -2.91
C VAL A 129 6.95 10.11 -2.58
N THR A 130 8.15 9.96 -3.12
CA THR A 130 9.02 8.79 -2.93
C THR A 130 10.45 9.08 -3.37
N SER A 131 11.34 8.11 -3.13
CA SER A 131 12.74 8.19 -3.62
C SER A 131 12.80 8.14 -5.14
N PRO A 132 13.60 9.03 -5.79
CA PRO A 132 13.75 9.05 -7.25
C PRO A 132 14.52 7.84 -7.81
N ARG A 133 15.26 7.12 -6.99
CA ARG A 133 16.11 5.98 -7.39
C ARG A 133 15.56 4.63 -6.97
N GLY A 134 14.43 4.58 -6.27
CA GLY A 134 13.84 3.33 -5.77
C GLY A 134 12.94 2.65 -6.80
N ASP A 135 12.71 1.35 -6.66
CA ASP A 135 11.79 0.58 -7.51
C ASP A 135 10.34 1.03 -7.35
N ALA A 136 9.99 1.58 -6.18
CA ALA A 136 8.64 2.04 -5.85
C ALA A 136 8.08 3.07 -6.86
N VAL A 137 8.91 4.02 -7.33
CA VAL A 137 8.48 5.01 -8.33
C VAL A 137 8.10 4.35 -9.65
N HIS A 138 8.88 3.36 -10.09
CA HIS A 138 8.63 2.64 -11.34
C HIS A 138 7.37 1.78 -11.24
N ASP A 139 7.15 1.13 -10.12
CA ASP A 139 5.97 0.29 -9.88
C ASP A 139 4.68 1.12 -9.87
N VAL A 140 4.68 2.26 -9.19
CA VAL A 140 3.55 3.20 -9.17
C VAL A 140 3.28 3.73 -10.59
N LEU A 141 4.29 4.26 -11.27
CA LEU A 141 4.11 4.83 -12.62
C LEU A 141 3.64 3.79 -13.63
N ARG A 142 4.18 2.56 -13.59
CA ARG A 142 3.74 1.46 -14.44
C ARG A 142 2.28 1.11 -14.18
N THR A 143 1.88 1.05 -12.92
CA THR A 143 0.51 0.72 -12.52
C THR A 143 -0.47 1.79 -12.97
N LEU A 144 -0.18 3.07 -12.69
CA LEU A 144 -1.04 4.18 -13.10
C LEU A 144 -1.17 4.28 -14.62
N ARG A 145 -0.08 4.15 -15.38
CA ARG A 145 -0.11 4.15 -16.85
C ARG A 145 -0.98 3.05 -17.43
N ARG A 146 -0.98 1.88 -16.80
CA ARG A 146 -1.80 0.74 -17.25
C ARG A 146 -3.28 0.94 -16.92
N ARG A 147 -3.60 1.42 -15.71
CA ARG A 147 -4.97 1.49 -15.18
C ARG A 147 -5.69 2.79 -15.52
N PHE A 148 -5.00 3.91 -15.38
CA PHE A 148 -5.58 5.24 -15.51
C PHE A 148 -4.63 6.21 -16.23
N PRO A 149 -4.37 6.01 -17.55
CA PRO A 149 -3.36 6.76 -18.30
C PRO A 149 -3.68 8.25 -18.47
N VAL A 150 -4.90 8.68 -18.17
CA VAL A 150 -5.31 10.10 -18.26
C VAL A 150 -4.88 10.91 -17.04
N ALA A 151 -4.50 10.25 -15.93
CA ALA A 151 -4.03 10.93 -14.74
C ALA A 151 -2.65 11.56 -14.96
N ARG A 152 -2.51 12.80 -14.54
CA ARG A 152 -1.23 13.50 -14.44
C ARG A 152 -0.57 13.16 -13.11
N VAL A 153 0.69 12.73 -13.13
CA VAL A 153 1.46 12.45 -11.92
C VAL A 153 2.40 13.61 -11.64
N LEU A 154 2.23 14.22 -10.47
CA LEU A 154 3.14 15.23 -9.91
C LEU A 154 4.14 14.50 -9.01
N PHE A 155 5.38 14.42 -9.46
CA PHE A 155 6.42 13.69 -8.74
C PHE A 155 7.27 14.61 -7.88
N SER A 156 7.38 14.29 -6.60
CA SER A 156 8.34 14.89 -5.67
C SER A 156 9.34 13.83 -5.20
N GLY A 157 10.57 13.95 -5.70
CA GLY A 157 11.67 13.06 -5.35
C GLY A 157 12.30 13.46 -4.02
N VAL A 158 12.07 12.67 -2.97
CA VAL A 158 12.59 12.93 -1.62
C VAL A 158 13.32 11.70 -1.08
N ALA A 159 14.24 11.89 -0.13
CA ALA A 159 14.77 10.77 0.62
C ALA A 159 13.66 10.17 1.49
N VAL A 160 13.54 8.84 1.46
CA VAL A 160 12.55 8.08 2.26
C VAL A 160 13.22 7.30 3.41
N GLU A 161 14.52 7.46 3.56
CA GLU A 161 15.37 6.81 4.56
C GLU A 161 16.27 7.86 5.25
N GLY A 162 16.67 7.57 6.48
CA GLY A 162 17.53 8.44 7.28
C GLY A 162 16.77 9.52 8.05
N PRO A 163 17.50 10.23 8.95
CA PRO A 163 16.86 11.12 9.95
C PRO A 163 16.22 12.38 9.34
N GLN A 164 16.59 12.77 8.13
CA GLN A 164 16.01 13.94 7.45
C GLN A 164 14.79 13.59 6.57
N ALA A 165 14.49 12.29 6.40
CA ALA A 165 13.39 11.85 5.55
C ALA A 165 12.01 12.38 5.97
N PRO A 166 11.63 12.43 7.27
CA PRO A 166 10.33 12.95 7.67
C PRO A 166 10.08 14.39 7.19
N ALA A 167 11.05 15.26 7.35
CA ALA A 167 10.96 16.66 6.90
C ALA A 167 10.87 16.75 5.37
N GLY A 168 11.70 15.99 4.66
CA GLY A 168 11.68 15.94 3.19
C GLY A 168 10.35 15.41 2.64
N ILE A 169 9.76 14.38 3.26
CA ILE A 169 8.45 13.84 2.86
C ILE A 169 7.37 14.90 3.06
N VAL A 170 7.37 15.62 4.18
CA VAL A 170 6.40 16.71 4.44
C VAL A 170 6.53 17.83 3.41
N GLU A 171 7.74 18.23 3.06
CA GLU A 171 7.97 19.23 2.02
C GLU A 171 7.51 18.73 0.66
N GLY A 172 7.80 17.47 0.33
CA GLY A 172 7.32 16.83 -0.88
C GLY A 172 5.79 16.79 -0.98
N MET A 173 5.12 16.44 0.10
CA MET A 173 3.64 16.47 0.18
C MET A 173 3.10 17.87 -0.05
N ARG A 174 3.68 18.90 0.60
CA ARG A 174 3.28 20.29 0.41
C ARG A 174 3.47 20.75 -1.03
N ALA A 175 4.59 20.40 -1.64
CA ALA A 175 4.89 20.78 -3.01
C ALA A 175 3.87 20.21 -4.01
N VAL A 176 3.53 18.92 -3.91
CA VAL A 176 2.54 18.31 -4.82
C VAL A 176 1.12 18.84 -4.56
N VAL A 177 0.76 19.09 -3.31
CA VAL A 177 -0.55 19.70 -2.97
C VAL A 177 -0.65 21.12 -3.52
N HIS A 178 0.39 21.94 -3.35
CA HIS A 178 0.43 23.28 -3.93
C HIS A 178 0.35 23.28 -5.46
N ALA A 179 0.91 22.25 -6.09
CA ALA A 179 0.84 22.05 -7.55
C ALA A 179 -0.51 21.50 -8.03
N GLY A 180 -1.50 21.28 -7.12
CA GLY A 180 -2.85 20.89 -7.46
C GLY A 180 -3.11 19.37 -7.44
N ALA A 181 -2.35 18.60 -6.67
CA ALA A 181 -2.66 17.18 -6.46
C ALA A 181 -4.01 17.01 -5.75
N GLU A 182 -4.85 16.11 -6.24
CA GLU A 182 -6.16 15.75 -5.67
C GLU A 182 -6.05 14.61 -4.65
N VAL A 183 -4.97 13.85 -4.70
CA VAL A 183 -4.60 12.78 -3.77
C VAL A 183 -3.08 12.67 -3.73
N VAL A 184 -2.52 12.32 -2.57
CA VAL A 184 -1.08 12.16 -2.39
C VAL A 184 -0.76 10.70 -2.09
N LEU A 185 0.18 10.13 -2.84
CA LEU A 185 0.78 8.83 -2.59
C LEU A 185 2.12 9.03 -1.88
N VAL A 186 2.28 8.47 -0.69
CA VAL A 186 3.56 8.37 0.02
C VAL A 186 3.98 6.92 0.01
N VAL A 187 4.99 6.59 -0.79
CA VAL A 187 5.36 5.20 -1.02
C VAL A 187 6.85 4.96 -0.81
N ARG A 188 7.16 3.74 -0.41
CA ARG A 188 8.52 3.25 -0.23
C ARG A 188 8.61 1.80 -0.72
N GLY A 189 9.76 1.43 -1.26
CA GLY A 189 10.08 0.04 -1.62
C GLY A 189 10.37 -0.85 -0.41
N GLY A 190 10.80 -2.06 -0.63
CA GLY A 190 11.25 -2.98 0.41
C GLY A 190 12.51 -2.46 1.14
N GLY A 191 12.78 -2.98 2.35
CA GLY A 191 13.95 -2.64 3.16
C GLY A 191 13.78 -3.17 4.59
N SER A 192 14.73 -2.86 5.47
CA SER A 192 14.73 -3.29 6.88
C SER A 192 13.72 -2.52 7.73
N TYR A 193 13.46 -3.02 8.96
CA TYR A 193 12.62 -2.32 9.93
C TYR A 193 13.18 -0.93 10.30
N GLU A 194 14.50 -0.80 10.37
CA GLU A 194 15.18 0.46 10.67
C GLU A 194 14.91 1.52 9.59
N ASP A 195 14.82 1.11 8.32
CA ASP A 195 14.50 1.99 7.21
C ASP A 195 13.03 2.47 7.22
N LEU A 196 12.16 1.85 8.03
CA LEU A 196 10.78 2.29 8.25
C LEU A 196 10.67 3.36 9.34
N MET A 197 11.73 3.59 10.14
CA MET A 197 11.68 4.53 11.25
C MET A 197 11.29 5.96 10.88
N PRO A 198 11.67 6.52 9.72
CA PRO A 198 11.17 7.83 9.28
C PRO A 198 9.65 7.94 9.19
N PHE A 199 8.96 6.83 8.89
CA PHE A 199 7.49 6.79 8.83
C PHE A 199 6.81 6.59 10.19
N ASN A 200 7.61 6.38 11.24
CA ASN A 200 7.18 6.35 12.63
C ASN A 200 7.43 7.68 13.37
N ASP A 201 7.67 8.75 12.61
CA ASP A 201 7.91 10.09 13.15
C ASP A 201 6.59 10.82 13.48
N GLU A 202 6.53 11.45 14.67
CA GLU A 202 5.34 12.17 15.14
C GLU A 202 5.01 13.41 14.29
N PHE A 203 6.05 14.14 13.84
CA PHE A 203 5.85 15.33 13.01
C PHE A 203 5.24 14.96 11.67
N LEU A 204 5.78 13.92 11.01
CA LEU A 204 5.23 13.40 9.75
C LEU A 204 3.78 12.96 9.93
N ALA A 205 3.47 12.19 10.96
CA ALA A 205 2.11 11.72 11.25
C ALA A 205 1.12 12.88 11.39
N ARG A 206 1.50 13.92 12.16
CA ARG A 206 0.66 15.12 12.33
C ARG A 206 0.48 15.91 11.04
N MET A 207 1.47 15.91 10.16
CA MET A 207 1.39 16.59 8.86
C MET A 207 0.55 15.82 7.85
N ILE A 208 0.56 14.48 7.88
CA ILE A 208 -0.36 13.65 7.09
C ILE A 208 -1.80 13.98 7.47
N VAL A 209 -2.13 14.01 8.77
CA VAL A 209 -3.49 14.31 9.26
C VAL A 209 -3.95 15.73 8.88
N LYS A 210 -3.02 16.68 8.74
CA LYS A 210 -3.33 18.07 8.35
C LYS A 210 -3.36 18.28 6.83
N CYS A 211 -3.08 17.25 6.05
CA CYS A 211 -3.11 17.36 4.60
C CYS A 211 -4.54 17.70 4.11
N PRO A 212 -4.72 18.73 3.26
CA PRO A 212 -6.05 19.11 2.77
C PRO A 212 -6.64 18.16 1.73
N VAL A 213 -5.83 17.22 1.22
CA VAL A 213 -6.23 16.18 0.27
C VAL A 213 -5.91 14.80 0.85
N PRO A 214 -6.64 13.75 0.45
CA PRO A 214 -6.41 12.43 1.00
C PRO A 214 -4.99 11.92 0.73
N VAL A 215 -4.41 11.25 1.74
CA VAL A 215 -3.09 10.65 1.69
C VAL A 215 -3.21 9.14 1.71
N VAL A 216 -2.59 8.50 0.73
CA VAL A 216 -2.47 7.04 0.64
C VAL A 216 -1.03 6.65 0.89
N THR A 217 -0.81 5.75 1.83
CA THR A 217 0.51 5.19 2.09
C THR A 217 0.67 3.83 1.44
N GLY A 218 1.89 3.55 0.97
CA GLY A 218 2.31 2.24 0.46
C GLY A 218 3.74 1.97 0.89
N ILE A 219 3.95 1.80 2.20
CA ILE A 219 5.28 1.90 2.84
C ILE A 219 5.86 0.52 3.16
N GLY A 220 5.07 -0.40 3.67
CA GLY A 220 5.57 -1.67 4.19
C GLY A 220 4.62 -2.84 4.00
N HIS A 221 5.17 -4.07 4.15
CA HIS A 221 4.42 -5.31 4.09
C HIS A 221 3.51 -5.48 5.32
N GLU A 222 2.55 -6.40 5.25
CA GLU A 222 1.47 -6.57 6.24
C GLU A 222 1.88 -6.61 7.73
N PRO A 223 3.02 -7.23 8.16
CA PRO A 223 3.32 -7.31 9.59
C PRO A 223 3.83 -5.98 10.20
N ASP A 224 4.38 -5.06 9.39
CA ASP A 224 5.04 -3.85 9.88
C ASP A 224 4.24 -2.58 9.53
N THR A 225 3.18 -2.33 10.30
CA THR A 225 2.39 -1.10 10.16
C THR A 225 3.13 0.08 10.77
N SER A 226 3.42 1.11 9.98
CA SER A 226 4.00 2.36 10.47
C SER A 226 2.96 3.29 11.07
N ILE A 227 3.42 4.29 11.84
CA ILE A 227 2.53 5.35 12.36
C ILE A 227 1.93 6.16 11.21
N ALA A 228 2.69 6.42 10.14
CA ALA A 228 2.16 7.06 8.94
C ALA A 228 1.00 6.27 8.33
N ASP A 229 1.07 4.94 8.30
CA ASP A 229 -0.02 4.07 7.84
C ASP A 229 -1.27 4.15 8.71
N MET A 230 -1.09 4.29 10.03
CA MET A 230 -2.23 4.40 10.97
C MET A 230 -3.03 5.67 10.75
N VAL A 231 -2.35 6.79 10.50
CA VAL A 231 -2.96 8.13 10.39
C VAL A 231 -3.34 8.50 8.96
N ALA A 232 -2.83 7.80 7.94
CA ALA A 232 -3.19 8.01 6.55
C ALA A 232 -4.68 7.70 6.29
N ASP A 233 -5.25 8.33 5.27
CA ASP A 233 -6.65 8.10 4.89
C ASP A 233 -6.85 6.68 4.36
N VAL A 234 -5.92 6.19 3.56
CA VAL A 234 -5.89 4.80 3.09
C VAL A 234 -4.49 4.23 3.24
N ARG A 235 -4.42 3.02 3.78
CA ARG A 235 -3.20 2.21 3.82
C ARG A 235 -3.22 1.18 2.71
N ALA A 236 -2.11 1.06 2.00
CA ALA A 236 -1.84 -0.04 1.08
C ALA A 236 -0.58 -0.79 1.52
N SER A 237 -0.53 -2.08 1.27
CA SER A 237 0.60 -2.94 1.66
C SER A 237 1.82 -2.81 0.74
N THR A 238 1.66 -2.20 -0.43
CA THR A 238 2.74 -2.04 -1.41
C THR A 238 2.55 -0.76 -2.24
N PRO A 239 3.61 -0.23 -2.88
CA PRO A 239 3.50 0.88 -3.82
C PRO A 239 2.51 0.62 -4.96
N THR A 240 2.48 -0.61 -5.47
CA THR A 240 1.52 -1.05 -6.51
C THR A 240 0.09 -0.99 -6.00
N ALA A 241 -0.18 -1.53 -4.81
CA ALA A 241 -1.51 -1.49 -4.20
C ALA A 241 -1.96 -0.05 -3.90
N ALA A 242 -1.05 0.85 -3.50
CA ALA A 242 -1.34 2.26 -3.33
C ALA A 242 -1.77 2.94 -4.63
N ALA A 243 -1.07 2.66 -5.74
CA ALA A 243 -1.45 3.14 -7.06
C ALA A 243 -2.80 2.58 -7.53
N GLU A 244 -3.10 1.32 -7.21
CA GLU A 244 -4.39 0.70 -7.50
C GLU A 244 -5.54 1.33 -6.71
N ALA A 245 -5.31 1.66 -5.44
CA ALA A 245 -6.32 2.28 -4.58
C ALA A 245 -6.79 3.64 -5.09
N VAL A 246 -5.91 4.43 -5.73
CA VAL A 246 -6.23 5.77 -6.25
C VAL A 246 -6.62 5.77 -7.74
N SER A 247 -6.61 4.63 -8.41
CA SER A 247 -6.90 4.56 -9.84
C SER A 247 -8.05 3.61 -10.13
N PRO A 248 -9.06 4.04 -10.89
CA PRO A 248 -10.11 3.14 -11.36
C PRO A 248 -9.51 2.06 -12.28
N ALA A 249 -10.10 0.88 -12.27
CA ALA A 249 -9.75 -0.14 -13.26
C ALA A 249 -10.20 0.30 -14.66
N ARG A 250 -9.34 0.17 -15.66
CA ARG A 250 -9.63 0.56 -17.04
C ARG A 250 -10.87 -0.16 -17.57
N GLU A 251 -11.02 -1.42 -17.24
CA GLU A 251 -12.16 -2.25 -17.63
C GLU A 251 -13.49 -1.68 -17.13
N ASN A 252 -13.50 -1.12 -15.90
CA ASN A 252 -14.69 -0.48 -15.33
C ASN A 252 -15.03 0.82 -16.07
N LEU A 253 -14.02 1.58 -16.48
CA LEU A 253 -14.22 2.79 -17.29
C LEU A 253 -14.76 2.45 -18.68
N ASP A 254 -14.18 1.46 -19.35
CA ASP A 254 -14.63 1.00 -20.67
C ASP A 254 -16.08 0.50 -20.62
N ALA A 255 -16.45 -0.25 -19.58
CA ALA A 255 -17.81 -0.70 -19.35
C ALA A 255 -18.78 0.48 -19.10
N LEU A 256 -18.38 1.46 -18.29
CA LEU A 256 -19.17 2.66 -18.00
C LEU A 256 -19.41 3.47 -19.29
N PHE A 257 -18.37 3.73 -20.07
CA PHE A 257 -18.47 4.45 -21.33
C PHE A 257 -19.30 3.69 -22.36
N GLY A 258 -19.14 2.37 -22.46
CA GLY A 258 -19.96 1.50 -23.30
C GLY A 258 -21.45 1.58 -22.97
N ALA A 259 -21.80 1.49 -21.69
CA ALA A 259 -23.18 1.61 -21.22
C ALA A 259 -23.76 3.00 -21.51
N ARG A 260 -23.00 4.07 -21.26
CA ARG A 260 -23.43 5.46 -21.55
C ARG A 260 -23.64 5.70 -23.04
N ARG A 261 -22.73 5.22 -23.88
CA ARG A 261 -22.84 5.29 -25.33
C ARG A 261 -24.11 4.57 -25.82
N GLY A 262 -24.36 3.34 -25.35
CA GLY A 262 -25.55 2.59 -25.69
C GLY A 262 -26.86 3.30 -25.30
N SER A 263 -26.87 3.94 -24.10
CA SER A 263 -28.00 4.75 -23.65
C SER A 263 -28.24 5.97 -24.56
N LEU A 264 -27.17 6.69 -24.93
CA LEU A 264 -27.23 7.83 -25.83
C LEU A 264 -27.75 7.43 -27.23
N ASP A 265 -27.18 6.35 -27.79
CA ASP A 265 -27.63 5.82 -29.11
C ASP A 265 -29.11 5.48 -29.09
N THR A 266 -29.59 4.86 -27.98
CA THR A 266 -31.02 4.54 -27.82
C THR A 266 -31.88 5.79 -27.73
N CYS A 267 -31.45 6.79 -26.93
CA CYS A 267 -32.20 8.05 -26.81
C CYS A 267 -32.28 8.81 -28.15
N VAL A 268 -31.16 8.92 -28.86
CA VAL A 268 -31.11 9.58 -30.18
C VAL A 268 -31.99 8.85 -31.20
N ARG A 269 -31.90 7.52 -31.26
CA ARG A 269 -32.74 6.71 -32.16
C ARG A 269 -34.23 6.90 -31.87
N ARG A 270 -34.64 6.86 -30.61
CA ARG A 270 -36.06 7.12 -30.24
C ARG A 270 -36.52 8.51 -30.63
N ALA A 271 -35.65 9.52 -30.43
CA ALA A 271 -36.00 10.90 -30.82
C ALA A 271 -36.19 11.01 -32.36
N ILE A 272 -35.30 10.39 -33.15
CA ILE A 272 -35.41 10.37 -34.60
C ILE A 272 -36.67 9.60 -35.04
N GLU A 273 -36.92 8.40 -34.53
CA GLU A 273 -38.09 7.60 -34.83
C GLU A 273 -39.40 8.32 -34.48
N GLY A 274 -39.41 8.98 -33.29
CA GLY A 274 -40.55 9.79 -32.85
C GLY A 274 -40.83 10.96 -33.81
N SER A 275 -39.77 11.66 -34.19
CA SER A 275 -39.88 12.78 -35.16
C SER A 275 -40.30 12.30 -36.56
N ALA A 276 -39.73 11.20 -37.02
CA ALA A 276 -40.13 10.59 -38.33
C ALA A 276 -41.60 10.13 -38.31
N ALA A 277 -42.04 9.49 -37.22
CA ALA A 277 -43.44 9.10 -37.07
C ALA A 277 -44.38 10.33 -37.02
N GLN A 278 -43.95 11.45 -36.39
CA GLN A 278 -44.72 12.69 -36.38
C GLN A 278 -44.82 13.29 -37.78
N VAL A 279 -43.73 13.35 -38.52
CA VAL A 279 -43.73 13.82 -39.93
C VAL A 279 -44.60 12.91 -40.80
N GLY A 280 -44.48 11.58 -40.64
CA GLY A 280 -45.32 10.62 -41.34
C GLY A 280 -46.84 10.81 -41.08
N ARG A 281 -47.22 11.05 -39.81
CA ARG A 281 -48.61 11.35 -39.42
C ARG A 281 -49.12 12.68 -40.03
N ILE A 282 -48.24 13.66 -40.13
CA ILE A 282 -48.61 14.94 -40.77
C ILE A 282 -48.75 14.73 -42.26
N ALA A 283 -47.77 14.09 -42.91
CA ALA A 283 -47.74 13.85 -44.35
C ALA A 283 -48.92 12.98 -44.82
N SER A 284 -49.44 12.06 -44.00
CA SER A 284 -50.58 11.20 -44.31
C SER A 284 -51.96 11.89 -44.13
N ARG A 285 -51.99 13.15 -43.66
CA ARG A 285 -53.27 13.86 -43.57
C ARG A 285 -53.83 14.10 -44.97
N PRO A 286 -55.18 13.98 -45.19
CA PRO A 286 -55.84 14.16 -46.49
C PRO A 286 -55.41 15.46 -47.22
N VAL A 287 -55.23 16.55 -46.43
CA VAL A 287 -54.77 17.84 -46.92
C VAL A 287 -53.44 17.80 -47.69
N PHE A 288 -52.52 16.86 -47.30
CA PHE A 288 -51.22 16.71 -48.00
C PHE A 288 -51.19 15.57 -49.00
N CYS A 289 -52.18 14.64 -48.97
CA CYS A 289 -52.27 13.50 -49.88
C CYS A 289 -53.18 13.76 -51.09
N ASP A 290 -54.23 14.63 -50.93
CA ASP A 290 -55.17 14.97 -52.00
C ASP A 290 -55.25 16.50 -52.13
N PRO A 291 -54.80 17.06 -53.27
CA PRO A 291 -54.88 18.50 -53.53
C PRO A 291 -56.30 19.05 -53.47
N ASN A 292 -57.31 18.22 -53.75
CA ASN A 292 -58.71 18.65 -53.70
C ASN A 292 -59.35 18.60 -52.32
N ALA A 293 -58.70 18.00 -51.33
CA ALA A 293 -59.24 17.89 -49.91
C ALA A 293 -59.43 19.27 -49.27
N LEU A 294 -58.64 20.28 -49.64
CA LEU A 294 -58.78 21.66 -49.18
C LEU A 294 -60.01 22.33 -49.78
N LEU A 295 -60.37 21.96 -50.99
CA LEU A 295 -61.52 22.55 -51.71
C LEU A 295 -62.86 21.89 -51.39
N ALA A 296 -62.83 20.62 -50.97
CA ALA A 296 -64.00 19.85 -50.57
C ALA A 296 -64.73 20.45 -49.40
N VAL A 297 -64.02 21.02 -48.41
CA VAL A 297 -64.60 21.69 -47.24
C VAL A 297 -65.28 23.00 -47.64
N SER A 298 -64.75 23.70 -48.59
CA SER A 298 -65.35 24.95 -49.12
C SER A 298 -66.55 24.67 -50.05
N ALA A 299 -66.63 23.51 -50.69
CA ALA A 299 -67.75 23.10 -51.59
C ALA A 299 -68.99 22.66 -50.83
N GLN A 300 -68.84 22.16 -49.59
CA GLN A 300 -69.92 21.78 -48.67
C GLN A 300 -70.66 22.97 -48.00
N GLY A 301 -70.12 24.18 -48.11
CA GLY A 301 -70.70 25.41 -47.53
C GLY A 301 -71.44 26.29 -48.49
N VAL A 302 -71.76 25.83 -49.71
CA VAL A 302 -72.43 26.59 -50.81
C VAL A 302 -73.66 25.89 -51.28
N ASP A 303 -74.44 25.30 -50.39
CA ASP A 303 -75.82 24.87 -50.63
C ASP A 303 -76.77 25.54 -49.66
#